data_dd2f42f7bdf9f18c369d1fff0610423a
#
_entry.id   dd2f42f7bdf9f18c369d1fff0610423a
#
_cell.length_a   1.000
_cell.length_b   1.000
_cell.length_c   1.000
_cell.angle_alpha   90.00
_cell.angle_beta   90.00
_cell.angle_gamma   90.00
#
_symmetry.space_group_name_H-M   'P 1'
#
loop_
_entity.id
_entity.type
_entity.pdbx_description
1 polymer ?
#
loop_
_entity_poly.entity_id
_entity_poly.type
_entity_poly.pdbx_seq_one_letter_code
_entity_poly.pdbx_strand_id
1 'polypeptide(L)'
;MKKTALFMLVLALFATPMANAQNKQLQKQLKKEYKLKMKEYANGDWKVFGTSRTLEVALLLHYDKMANDGVQEITTQTISTNKNLAKDKLLMNACTKYAQEIGSNIKGRITTDMGSAFSPEELVEFEAFYAAYENNVSAEIKGELHNTFCIYREIKHNGMPAYEFEAYYIIDTEAASIARIRAFENAAKESAVAQKYAEQVSEFIRNGSVE
;
A
#
# COMPACT_ATOMS: atom_id res chain seq x y z
N MET A 1 40.71 -25.98 2.16
CA MET A 1 39.28 -26.24 2.36
C MET A 1 38.75 -26.06 3.80
N LYS A 2 39.55 -26.15 4.87
CA LYS A 2 39.08 -26.00 6.27
C LYS A 2 38.90 -24.54 6.74
N LYS A 3 39.51 -23.54 6.07
CA LYS A 3 39.44 -22.12 6.46
C LYS A 3 38.17 -21.41 5.93
N THR A 4 37.60 -21.86 4.84
CA THR A 4 36.36 -21.28 4.27
C THR A 4 35.10 -21.70 5.03
N ALA A 5 35.07 -22.92 5.59
CA ALA A 5 33.97 -23.39 6.44
C ALA A 5 33.86 -22.63 7.77
N LEU A 6 35.02 -22.22 8.35
CA LEU A 6 35.03 -21.46 9.58
C LEU A 6 34.53 -20.01 9.39
N PHE A 7 34.78 -19.40 8.22
CA PHE A 7 34.30 -18.05 7.90
C PHE A 7 32.79 -17.99 7.66
N MET A 8 32.20 -19.03 7.04
CA MET A 8 30.73 -19.15 6.90
C MET A 8 30.00 -19.37 8.24
N LEU A 9 30.62 -20.11 9.17
CA LEU A 9 30.03 -20.32 10.48
C LEU A 9 30.01 -19.05 11.35
N VAL A 10 31.02 -18.19 11.20
CA VAL A 10 31.08 -16.90 11.92
C VAL A 10 30.06 -15.91 11.37
N LEU A 11 29.79 -15.91 10.04
CA LEU A 11 28.77 -15.06 9.43
C LEU A 11 27.33 -15.47 9.85
N ALA A 12 27.07 -16.77 10.01
CA ALA A 12 25.78 -17.28 10.47
C ALA A 12 25.48 -16.92 11.95
N LEU A 13 26.51 -16.74 12.78
CA LEU A 13 26.35 -16.35 14.19
C LEU A 13 26.03 -14.87 14.40
N PHE A 14 26.32 -14.01 13.41
CA PHE A 14 25.98 -12.58 13.48
C PHE A 14 24.63 -12.20 12.88
N ALA A 15 24.03 -13.07 12.06
CA ALA A 15 22.74 -12.79 11.42
C ALA A 15 21.53 -12.97 12.37
N THR A 16 21.61 -13.88 13.34
CA THR A 16 20.49 -14.20 14.23
C THR A 16 20.15 -13.14 15.29
N PRO A 17 21.09 -12.40 15.90
CA PRO A 17 20.73 -11.37 16.88
C PRO A 17 20.17 -10.09 16.25
N MET A 18 20.48 -9.77 14.98
CA MET A 18 19.98 -8.58 14.30
C MET A 18 18.48 -8.68 13.96
N ALA A 19 18.01 -9.81 13.44
CA ALA A 19 16.61 -10.04 13.14
C ALA A 19 15.72 -9.94 14.39
N ASN A 20 16.17 -10.50 15.52
CA ASN A 20 15.45 -10.41 16.78
C ASN A 20 15.43 -8.99 17.40
N ALA A 21 16.47 -8.20 17.18
CA ALA A 21 16.55 -6.82 17.66
C ALA A 21 15.62 -5.92 16.82
N GLN A 22 15.60 -6.10 15.52
CA GLN A 22 14.76 -5.36 14.58
C GLN A 22 13.28 -5.63 14.83
N ASN A 23 12.89 -6.87 15.06
CA ASN A 23 11.51 -7.25 15.42
C ASN A 23 11.07 -6.63 16.76
N LYS A 24 11.93 -6.63 17.79
CA LYS A 24 11.63 -5.96 19.06
C LYS A 24 11.46 -4.46 18.92
N GLN A 25 12.22 -3.82 18.05
CA GLN A 25 12.12 -2.39 17.80
C GLN A 25 10.82 -2.06 17.06
N LEU A 26 10.46 -2.83 16.04
CA LEU A 26 9.19 -2.72 15.33
C LEU A 26 8.02 -2.87 16.29
N GLN A 27 7.95 -3.93 17.07
CA GLN A 27 6.89 -4.13 18.07
C GLN A 27 6.78 -2.99 19.08
N LYS A 28 7.91 -2.39 19.48
CA LYS A 28 7.90 -1.22 20.36
C LYS A 28 7.31 0.02 19.68
N GLN A 29 7.55 0.22 18.39
CA GLN A 29 6.98 1.30 17.61
C GLN A 29 5.46 1.09 17.41
N LEU A 30 5.05 -0.08 16.96
CA LEU A 30 3.64 -0.43 16.81
C LEU A 30 2.85 -0.25 18.10
N LYS A 31 3.44 -0.63 19.26
CA LYS A 31 2.81 -0.39 20.57
C LYS A 31 2.70 1.09 20.93
N LYS A 32 3.62 1.92 20.49
CA LYS A 32 3.53 3.38 20.64
C LYS A 32 2.41 3.96 19.79
N GLU A 33 2.36 3.58 18.52
CA GLU A 33 1.33 4.01 17.58
C GLU A 33 -0.05 3.59 18.03
N TYR A 34 -0.23 2.34 18.45
CA TYR A 34 -1.46 1.87 19.06
C TYR A 34 -1.96 2.79 20.17
N LYS A 35 -1.06 3.16 21.12
CA LYS A 35 -1.45 4.04 22.25
C LYS A 35 -1.84 5.44 21.80
N LEU A 36 -1.16 5.98 20.78
CA LEU A 36 -1.45 7.29 20.21
C LEU A 36 -2.80 7.27 19.49
N LYS A 37 -3.05 6.26 18.66
CA LYS A 37 -4.32 6.10 17.94
C LYS A 37 -5.50 5.84 18.88
N MET A 38 -5.32 5.01 19.93
CA MET A 38 -6.34 4.81 20.94
C MET A 38 -6.75 6.12 21.63
N LYS A 39 -5.77 6.96 21.98
CA LYS A 39 -6.05 8.27 22.58
C LYS A 39 -6.76 9.22 21.60
N GLU A 40 -6.32 9.25 20.36
CA GLU A 40 -6.90 10.06 19.28
C GLU A 40 -8.38 9.69 19.08
N TYR A 41 -8.66 8.41 18.92
CA TYR A 41 -10.01 7.92 18.61
C TYR A 41 -10.97 8.01 19.81
N ALA A 42 -10.47 7.76 21.02
CA ALA A 42 -11.28 7.95 22.23
C ALA A 42 -11.70 9.41 22.43
N ASN A 43 -10.85 10.37 22.09
CA ASN A 43 -11.14 11.80 22.20
C ASN A 43 -12.00 12.33 21.04
N GLY A 44 -12.09 11.61 19.93
CA GLY A 44 -12.76 12.04 18.70
C GLY A 44 -14.17 11.45 18.48
N ASP A 45 -14.76 10.79 19.48
CA ASP A 45 -16.07 10.11 19.40
C ASP A 45 -16.16 9.06 18.29
N TRP A 46 -15.04 8.45 17.93
CA TRP A 46 -14.98 7.42 16.91
C TRP A 46 -15.60 6.11 17.38
N LYS A 47 -16.38 5.50 16.51
CA LYS A 47 -17.06 4.21 16.71
C LYS A 47 -16.62 3.22 15.65
N VAL A 48 -16.47 1.96 16.00
CA VAL A 48 -16.15 0.91 15.03
C VAL A 48 -17.36 0.63 14.14
N PHE A 49 -17.11 0.45 12.84
CA PHE A 49 -18.12 0.17 11.83
C PHE A 49 -17.98 -1.25 11.27
N GLY A 50 -19.11 -1.92 11.08
CA GLY A 50 -19.16 -3.22 10.40
C GLY A 50 -18.79 -4.43 11.26
N THR A 51 -18.55 -4.24 12.57
CA THR A 51 -18.30 -5.31 13.54
C THR A 51 -18.79 -4.94 14.94
N SER A 52 -19.05 -5.93 15.78
CA SER A 52 -19.38 -5.73 17.20
C SER A 52 -18.16 -5.59 18.12
N ARG A 53 -16.94 -5.59 17.56
CA ARG A 53 -15.72 -5.44 18.35
C ARG A 53 -15.60 -4.04 18.91
N THR A 54 -15.00 -3.93 20.09
CA THR A 54 -14.61 -2.62 20.64
C THR A 54 -13.47 -2.02 19.81
N LEU A 55 -13.31 -0.70 19.86
CA LEU A 55 -12.23 0.01 19.20
C LEU A 55 -10.85 -0.54 19.59
N GLU A 56 -10.66 -0.82 20.89
CA GLU A 56 -9.43 -1.39 21.42
C GLU A 56 -9.08 -2.74 20.75
N VAL A 57 -10.05 -3.66 20.69
CA VAL A 57 -9.86 -4.98 20.08
C VAL A 57 -9.61 -4.87 18.58
N ALA A 58 -10.36 -4.02 17.89
CA ALA A 58 -10.20 -3.83 16.45
C ALA A 58 -8.79 -3.30 16.10
N LEU A 59 -8.32 -2.31 16.85
CA LEU A 59 -7.01 -1.71 16.66
C LEU A 59 -5.86 -2.66 17.05
N LEU A 60 -6.01 -3.44 18.14
CA LEU A 60 -5.04 -4.47 18.51
C LEU A 60 -4.86 -5.52 17.41
N LEU A 61 -5.97 -6.02 16.85
CA LEU A 61 -5.93 -6.99 15.75
C LEU A 61 -5.32 -6.41 14.47
N HIS A 62 -5.51 -5.12 14.23
CA HIS A 62 -4.85 -4.44 13.11
C HIS A 62 -3.34 -4.42 13.30
N TYR A 63 -2.86 -3.94 14.45
CA TYR A 63 -1.42 -3.88 14.74
C TYR A 63 -0.76 -5.26 14.84
N ASP A 64 -1.48 -6.29 15.26
CA ASP A 64 -1.01 -7.67 15.23
C ASP A 64 -0.72 -8.13 13.78
N LYS A 65 -1.60 -7.79 12.84
CA LYS A 65 -1.37 -8.05 11.41
C LYS A 65 -0.21 -7.25 10.85
N MET A 66 -0.07 -5.98 11.24
CA MET A 66 1.03 -5.11 10.83
C MET A 66 2.40 -5.54 11.39
N ALA A 67 2.42 -6.37 12.43
CA ALA A 67 3.65 -6.92 12.97
C ALA A 67 4.25 -8.05 12.10
N ASN A 68 3.51 -8.53 11.10
CA ASN A 68 4.01 -9.51 10.14
C ASN A 68 4.83 -8.83 9.05
N ASP A 69 5.98 -9.41 8.71
CA ASP A 69 6.80 -8.96 7.59
C ASP A 69 6.04 -9.15 6.27
N GLY A 70 6.25 -8.25 5.31
CA GLY A 70 5.64 -8.35 3.98
C GLY A 70 4.20 -7.84 3.90
N VAL A 71 3.76 -6.99 4.84
CA VAL A 71 2.44 -6.36 4.81
C VAL A 71 2.58 -4.85 4.70
N GLN A 72 1.83 -4.24 3.78
CA GLN A 72 1.73 -2.79 3.62
C GLN A 72 0.35 -2.30 4.06
N GLU A 73 0.30 -1.19 4.80
CA GLU A 73 -0.95 -0.52 5.19
C GLU A 73 -1.38 0.53 4.17
N ILE A 74 -2.69 0.62 3.96
CA ILE A 74 -3.33 1.68 3.20
C ILE A 74 -4.49 2.24 4.02
N THR A 75 -4.39 3.50 4.41
CA THR A 75 -5.44 4.21 5.15
C THR A 75 -6.20 5.15 4.22
N THR A 76 -7.53 5.12 4.29
CA THR A 76 -8.39 6.01 3.51
C THR A 76 -9.51 6.61 4.35
N GLN A 77 -10.01 7.76 3.89
CA GLN A 77 -11.08 8.49 4.55
C GLN A 77 -12.17 8.87 3.54
N THR A 78 -13.39 9.02 4.02
CA THR A 78 -14.50 9.57 3.22
C THR A 78 -15.57 10.19 4.11
N ILE A 79 -16.30 11.16 3.56
CA ILE A 79 -17.51 11.70 4.18
C ILE A 79 -18.71 11.19 3.37
N SER A 80 -19.74 10.71 4.07
CA SER A 80 -20.96 10.21 3.45
C SER A 80 -22.17 10.39 4.37
N THR A 81 -23.32 10.65 3.79
CA THR A 81 -24.61 10.62 4.49
C THR A 81 -25.16 9.20 4.61
N ASN A 82 -24.63 8.25 3.83
CA ASN A 82 -25.02 6.84 3.80
C ASN A 82 -23.86 5.94 4.20
N LYS A 83 -24.03 5.20 5.30
CA LYS A 83 -22.98 4.32 5.85
C LYS A 83 -22.61 3.16 4.93
N ASN A 84 -23.55 2.60 4.18
CA ASN A 84 -23.26 1.49 3.25
C ASN A 84 -22.46 1.97 2.04
N LEU A 85 -22.85 3.10 1.46
CA LEU A 85 -22.13 3.72 0.34
C LEU A 85 -20.70 4.15 0.74
N ALA A 86 -20.49 4.52 2.02
CA ALA A 86 -19.18 4.87 2.52
C ALA A 86 -18.18 3.73 2.40
N LYS A 87 -18.60 2.49 2.67
CA LYS A 87 -17.74 1.29 2.58
C LYS A 87 -17.19 1.09 1.16
N ASP A 88 -18.04 1.23 0.16
CA ASP A 88 -17.63 1.07 -1.25
C ASP A 88 -16.68 2.19 -1.66
N LYS A 89 -16.97 3.44 -1.26
CA LYS A 89 -16.08 4.59 -1.50
C LYS A 89 -14.71 4.41 -0.85
N LEU A 90 -14.66 3.91 0.39
CA LEU A 90 -13.39 3.67 1.10
C LEU A 90 -12.52 2.64 0.36
N LEU A 91 -13.11 1.54 -0.12
CA LEU A 91 -12.36 0.55 -0.89
C LEU A 91 -11.86 1.14 -2.21
N MET A 92 -12.71 1.87 -2.94
CA MET A 92 -12.29 2.54 -4.18
C MET A 92 -11.17 3.55 -3.93
N ASN A 93 -11.28 4.36 -2.87
CA ASN A 93 -10.25 5.31 -2.48
C ASN A 93 -8.93 4.60 -2.13
N ALA A 94 -8.99 3.45 -1.46
CA ALA A 94 -7.81 2.65 -1.15
C ALA A 94 -7.11 2.16 -2.43
N CYS A 95 -7.87 1.60 -3.37
CA CYS A 95 -7.34 1.16 -4.66
C CYS A 95 -6.71 2.32 -5.44
N THR A 96 -7.40 3.45 -5.53
CA THR A 96 -6.91 4.64 -6.24
C THR A 96 -5.65 5.20 -5.58
N LYS A 97 -5.64 5.34 -4.25
CA LYS A 97 -4.47 5.84 -3.51
C LYS A 97 -3.24 4.97 -3.75
N TYR A 98 -3.38 3.65 -3.63
CA TYR A 98 -2.30 2.72 -3.91
C TYR A 98 -1.80 2.84 -5.35
N ALA A 99 -2.72 2.83 -6.33
CA ALA A 99 -2.36 2.91 -7.74
C ALA A 99 -1.61 4.21 -8.07
N GLN A 100 -2.06 5.36 -7.53
CA GLN A 100 -1.40 6.64 -7.71
C GLN A 100 -0.02 6.70 -7.05
N GLU A 101 0.14 6.14 -5.85
CA GLU A 101 1.42 6.09 -5.14
C GLU A 101 2.45 5.27 -5.92
N ILE A 102 2.10 4.03 -6.28
CA ILE A 102 2.96 3.16 -7.08
C ILE A 102 3.21 3.75 -8.46
N GLY A 103 2.16 4.27 -9.07
CA GLY A 103 2.24 4.90 -10.36
C GLY A 103 3.22 6.07 -10.36
N SER A 104 3.10 7.01 -9.45
CA SER A 104 3.97 8.19 -9.35
C SER A 104 5.44 7.81 -9.15
N ASN A 105 5.71 6.78 -8.34
CA ASN A 105 7.07 6.28 -8.10
C ASN A 105 7.68 5.71 -9.40
N ILE A 106 6.94 4.89 -10.13
CA ILE A 106 7.40 4.30 -11.41
C ILE A 106 7.61 5.39 -12.45
N LYS A 107 6.65 6.31 -12.60
CA LYS A 107 6.78 7.45 -13.51
C LYS A 107 8.01 8.30 -13.19
N GLY A 108 8.23 8.62 -11.93
CA GLY A 108 9.39 9.39 -11.47
C GLY A 108 10.70 8.70 -11.86
N ARG A 109 10.84 7.40 -11.60
CA ARG A 109 12.05 6.62 -11.96
C ARG A 109 12.26 6.57 -13.46
N ILE A 110 11.24 6.24 -14.24
CA ILE A 110 11.36 6.19 -15.71
C ILE A 110 11.73 7.56 -16.27
N THR A 111 11.12 8.63 -15.80
CA THR A 111 11.44 9.99 -16.25
C THR A 111 12.88 10.36 -15.89
N THR A 112 13.36 9.98 -14.72
CA THR A 112 14.74 10.26 -14.28
C THR A 112 15.75 9.45 -15.08
N ASP A 113 15.52 8.15 -15.26
CA ASP A 113 16.51 7.23 -15.81
C ASP A 113 16.44 7.16 -17.34
N MET A 114 15.31 7.41 -17.95
CA MET A 114 15.04 7.22 -19.38
C MET A 114 14.47 8.46 -20.08
N GLY A 115 14.05 9.50 -19.37
CA GLY A 115 13.34 10.65 -19.95
C GLY A 115 14.08 11.35 -21.09
N SER A 116 15.42 11.35 -21.07
CA SER A 116 16.25 11.91 -22.15
C SER A 116 16.31 11.02 -23.40
N ALA A 117 15.86 9.78 -23.33
CA ALA A 117 15.83 8.85 -24.46
C ALA A 117 14.53 8.90 -25.27
N PHE A 118 13.48 9.54 -24.74
CA PHE A 118 12.17 9.63 -25.39
C PHE A 118 12.10 10.82 -26.36
N SER A 119 11.52 10.59 -27.54
CA SER A 119 11.05 11.69 -28.40
C SER A 119 9.81 12.36 -27.79
N PRO A 120 9.40 13.57 -28.23
CA PRO A 120 8.18 14.21 -27.76
C PRO A 120 6.92 13.36 -27.97
N GLU A 121 6.84 12.62 -29.08
CA GLU A 121 5.73 11.71 -29.38
C GLU A 121 5.72 10.50 -28.45
N GLU A 122 6.90 9.92 -28.16
CA GLU A 122 7.02 8.82 -27.21
C GLU A 122 6.65 9.23 -25.78
N LEU A 123 6.91 10.47 -25.40
CA LEU A 123 6.47 11.01 -24.10
C LEU A 123 4.94 11.05 -23.98
N VAL A 124 4.23 11.48 -25.02
CA VAL A 124 2.76 11.51 -25.03
C VAL A 124 2.19 10.08 -24.92
N GLU A 125 2.76 9.15 -25.69
CA GLU A 125 2.35 7.73 -25.63
C GLU A 125 2.66 7.11 -24.27
N PHE A 126 3.80 7.46 -23.66
CA PHE A 126 4.18 7.00 -22.34
C PHE A 126 3.23 7.51 -21.25
N GLU A 127 2.76 8.76 -21.34
CA GLU A 127 1.73 9.28 -20.42
C GLU A 127 0.40 8.52 -20.54
N ALA A 128 -0.01 8.16 -21.75
CA ALA A 128 -1.21 7.36 -21.98
C ALA A 128 -1.07 5.93 -21.43
N PHE A 129 0.07 5.28 -21.67
CA PHE A 129 0.41 4.00 -21.07
C PHE A 129 0.35 4.06 -19.55
N TYR A 130 0.90 5.10 -18.98
CA TYR A 130 0.97 5.30 -17.55
C TYR A 130 -0.40 5.40 -16.91
N ALA A 131 -1.30 6.20 -17.50
CA ALA A 131 -2.68 6.32 -17.05
C ALA A 131 -3.43 4.97 -17.13
N ALA A 132 -3.22 4.19 -18.20
CA ALA A 132 -3.76 2.85 -18.34
C ALA A 132 -3.21 1.89 -17.27
N TYR A 133 -1.91 1.98 -16.98
CA TYR A 133 -1.27 1.19 -15.92
C TYR A 133 -1.85 1.48 -14.53
N GLU A 134 -2.00 2.76 -14.14
CA GLU A 134 -2.62 3.13 -12.86
C GLU A 134 -4.05 2.58 -12.73
N ASN A 135 -4.85 2.71 -13.78
CA ASN A 135 -6.21 2.19 -13.80
C ASN A 135 -6.23 0.65 -13.62
N ASN A 136 -5.32 -0.05 -14.30
CA ASN A 136 -5.19 -1.50 -14.19
C ASN A 136 -4.71 -1.91 -12.80
N VAL A 137 -3.73 -1.22 -12.21
CA VAL A 137 -3.29 -1.45 -10.82
C VAL A 137 -4.48 -1.31 -9.86
N SER A 138 -5.26 -0.24 -9.99
CA SER A 138 -6.44 -0.02 -9.14
C SER A 138 -7.47 -1.14 -9.25
N ALA A 139 -7.64 -1.73 -10.45
CA ALA A 139 -8.54 -2.84 -10.67
C ALA A 139 -8.00 -4.17 -10.09
N GLU A 140 -6.71 -4.48 -10.35
CA GLU A 140 -6.07 -5.71 -9.93
C GLU A 140 -5.95 -5.83 -8.41
N ILE A 141 -5.60 -4.75 -7.70
CA ILE A 141 -5.42 -4.81 -6.25
C ILE A 141 -6.73 -4.85 -5.46
N LYS A 142 -7.87 -4.59 -6.09
CA LYS A 142 -9.16 -4.55 -5.40
C LYS A 142 -9.49 -5.85 -4.66
N GLY A 143 -9.09 -7.00 -5.21
CA GLY A 143 -9.26 -8.31 -4.60
C GLY A 143 -8.24 -8.65 -3.53
N GLU A 144 -7.10 -7.97 -3.52
CA GLU A 144 -5.97 -8.21 -2.62
C GLU A 144 -6.00 -7.32 -1.37
N LEU A 145 -6.82 -6.26 -1.38
CA LEU A 145 -6.97 -5.36 -0.25
C LEU A 145 -7.88 -5.95 0.83
N HIS A 146 -7.33 -6.17 2.02
CA HIS A 146 -8.07 -6.70 3.15
C HIS A 146 -8.35 -5.58 4.17
N ASN A 147 -9.64 -5.25 4.36
CA ASN A 147 -10.03 -4.32 5.42
C ASN A 147 -9.76 -4.94 6.80
N THR A 148 -8.96 -4.28 7.62
CA THR A 148 -8.65 -4.72 8.98
C THR A 148 -9.63 -4.17 9.99
N PHE A 149 -9.96 -2.89 9.88
CA PHE A 149 -11.08 -2.27 10.58
C PHE A 149 -11.48 -0.96 9.91
N CYS A 150 -12.70 -0.51 10.23
CA CYS A 150 -13.25 0.75 9.79
C CYS A 150 -13.89 1.45 10.99
N ILE A 151 -13.69 2.75 11.08
CA ILE A 151 -14.30 3.60 12.12
C ILE A 151 -15.09 4.73 11.49
N TYR A 152 -16.04 5.26 12.26
CA TYR A 152 -16.80 6.43 11.84
C TYR A 152 -17.12 7.31 13.04
N ARG A 153 -17.38 8.57 12.75
CA ARG A 153 -18.00 9.51 13.69
C ARG A 153 -19.08 10.34 13.02
N GLU A 154 -19.96 10.90 13.82
CA GLU A 154 -21.03 11.78 13.35
C GLU A 154 -20.49 13.20 13.27
N ILE A 155 -20.73 13.85 12.13
CA ILE A 155 -20.29 15.22 11.86
C ILE A 155 -21.42 16.04 11.23
N LYS A 156 -21.20 17.35 11.12
CA LYS A 156 -21.97 18.22 10.23
C LYS A 156 -21.11 18.54 9.02
N HIS A 157 -21.60 18.23 7.81
CA HIS A 157 -20.94 18.59 6.57
C HIS A 157 -21.87 19.46 5.73
N ASN A 158 -21.43 20.65 5.40
CA ASN A 158 -22.25 21.68 4.72
C ASN A 158 -23.59 21.95 5.44
N GLY A 159 -23.57 21.98 6.77
CA GLY A 159 -24.76 22.20 7.61
C GLY A 159 -25.71 21.00 7.79
N MET A 160 -25.47 19.89 7.10
CA MET A 160 -26.29 18.67 7.18
C MET A 160 -25.59 17.59 8.01
N PRO A 161 -26.38 16.71 8.69
CA PRO A 161 -25.83 15.53 9.34
C PRO A 161 -25.13 14.62 8.33
N ALA A 162 -23.92 14.19 8.66
CA ALA A 162 -23.11 13.29 7.86
C ALA A 162 -22.23 12.41 8.76
N TYR A 163 -21.54 11.46 8.17
CA TYR A 163 -20.60 10.59 8.83
C TYR A 163 -19.25 10.74 8.18
N GLU A 164 -18.22 10.93 8.99
CA GLU A 164 -16.83 10.80 8.56
C GLU A 164 -16.37 9.38 8.85
N PHE A 165 -15.73 8.76 7.88
CA PHE A 165 -15.22 7.40 7.97
C PHE A 165 -13.72 7.38 7.74
N GLU A 166 -13.05 6.50 8.48
CA GLU A 166 -11.65 6.13 8.24
C GLU A 166 -11.57 4.59 8.19
N ALA A 167 -10.89 4.07 7.19
CA ALA A 167 -10.72 2.63 7.02
C ALA A 167 -9.25 2.28 6.79
N TYR A 168 -8.87 1.17 7.39
CA TYR A 168 -7.54 0.59 7.32
C TYR A 168 -7.59 -0.70 6.51
N TYR A 169 -6.77 -0.75 5.49
CA TYR A 169 -6.55 -1.90 4.65
C TYR A 169 -5.12 -2.36 4.76
N ILE A 170 -4.91 -3.64 4.58
CA ILE A 170 -3.59 -4.23 4.40
C ILE A 170 -3.55 -4.96 3.07
N ILE A 171 -2.38 -4.98 2.48
CA ILE A 171 -2.07 -5.77 1.30
C ILE A 171 -0.77 -6.52 1.55
N ASP A 172 -0.72 -7.79 1.15
CA ASP A 172 0.51 -8.56 1.11
C ASP A 172 1.42 -8.03 -0.02
N THR A 173 2.70 -7.84 0.25
CA THR A 173 3.64 -7.22 -0.70
C THR A 173 3.89 -8.11 -1.91
N GLU A 174 3.82 -9.44 -1.77
CA GLU A 174 3.95 -10.38 -2.89
C GLU A 174 2.70 -10.33 -3.76
N ALA A 175 1.49 -10.38 -3.16
CA ALA A 175 0.23 -10.21 -3.87
C ALA A 175 0.15 -8.86 -4.61
N ALA A 176 0.60 -7.79 -3.96
CA ALA A 176 0.70 -6.46 -4.56
C ALA A 176 1.66 -6.45 -5.76
N SER A 177 2.80 -7.13 -5.66
CA SER A 177 3.77 -7.24 -6.76
C SER A 177 3.17 -7.97 -7.96
N ILE A 178 2.48 -9.09 -7.73
CA ILE A 178 1.78 -9.85 -8.78
C ILE A 178 0.72 -8.99 -9.46
N ALA A 179 -0.08 -8.25 -8.70
CA ALA A 179 -1.09 -7.34 -9.22
C ALA A 179 -0.47 -6.24 -10.11
N ARG A 180 0.66 -5.66 -9.69
CA ARG A 180 1.39 -4.65 -10.49
C ARG A 180 1.93 -5.23 -11.81
N ILE A 181 2.46 -6.45 -11.79
CA ILE A 181 2.97 -7.12 -13.00
C ILE A 181 1.81 -7.37 -13.97
N ARG A 182 0.67 -7.88 -13.53
CA ARG A 182 -0.52 -8.09 -14.37
C ARG A 182 -1.03 -6.78 -14.96
N ALA A 183 -1.08 -5.72 -14.14
CA ALA A 183 -1.48 -4.39 -14.59
C ALA A 183 -0.56 -3.85 -15.71
N PHE A 184 0.77 -4.06 -15.55
CA PHE A 184 1.75 -3.70 -16.56
C PHE A 184 1.55 -4.49 -17.86
N GLU A 185 1.45 -5.81 -17.78
CA GLU A 185 1.25 -6.67 -18.94
C GLU A 185 -0.01 -6.28 -19.73
N ASN A 186 -1.09 -5.88 -19.04
CA ASN A 186 -2.30 -5.43 -19.68
C ASN A 186 -2.15 -4.05 -20.33
N ALA A 187 -1.52 -3.09 -19.67
CA ALA A 187 -1.29 -1.75 -20.23
C ALA A 187 -0.28 -1.78 -21.40
N ALA A 188 0.77 -2.59 -21.32
CA ALA A 188 1.81 -2.67 -22.33
C ALA A 188 1.32 -3.27 -23.66
N LYS A 189 0.24 -4.04 -23.68
CA LYS A 189 -0.32 -4.60 -24.92
C LYS A 189 -0.74 -3.53 -25.93
N GLU A 190 -1.11 -2.36 -25.45
CA GLU A 190 -1.66 -1.26 -26.23
C GLU A 190 -0.65 -0.09 -26.42
N SER A 191 0.60 -0.25 -25.98
CA SER A 191 1.63 0.79 -26.08
C SER A 191 2.91 0.29 -26.74
N ALA A 192 3.26 0.88 -27.89
CA ALA A 192 4.51 0.58 -28.57
C ALA A 192 5.74 1.04 -27.78
N VAL A 193 5.61 2.17 -27.09
CA VAL A 193 6.68 2.70 -26.21
C VAL A 193 6.92 1.75 -25.03
N ALA A 194 5.86 1.28 -24.37
CA ALA A 194 6.01 0.33 -23.27
C ALA A 194 6.60 -1.00 -23.74
N GLN A 195 6.28 -1.46 -24.95
CA GLN A 195 6.87 -2.66 -25.54
C GLN A 195 8.35 -2.46 -25.91
N LYS A 196 8.69 -1.29 -26.47
CA LYS A 196 10.07 -0.93 -26.84
C LYS A 196 11.01 -0.91 -25.63
N TYR A 197 10.52 -0.45 -24.48
CA TYR A 197 11.27 -0.33 -23.23
C TYR A 197 10.86 -1.35 -22.17
N ALA A 198 10.24 -2.47 -22.60
CA ALA A 198 9.60 -3.44 -21.71
C ALA A 198 10.53 -4.00 -20.63
N GLU A 199 11.81 -4.26 -20.93
CA GLU A 199 12.77 -4.79 -19.96
C GLU A 199 13.00 -3.80 -18.81
N GLN A 200 13.32 -2.54 -19.12
CA GLN A 200 13.60 -1.52 -18.11
C GLN A 200 12.34 -1.18 -17.28
N VAL A 201 11.21 -1.01 -17.96
CA VAL A 201 9.94 -0.70 -17.29
C VAL A 201 9.48 -1.86 -16.40
N SER A 202 9.61 -3.11 -16.87
CA SER A 202 9.23 -4.29 -16.06
C SER A 202 10.12 -4.48 -14.84
N GLU A 203 11.41 -4.15 -14.95
CA GLU A 203 12.34 -4.18 -13.81
C GLU A 203 11.91 -3.18 -12.71
N PHE A 204 11.59 -1.94 -13.09
CA PHE A 204 11.08 -0.94 -12.14
C PHE A 204 9.79 -1.37 -11.46
N ILE A 205 8.88 -2.05 -12.18
CA ILE A 205 7.61 -2.53 -11.64
C ILE A 205 7.80 -3.71 -10.68
N ARG A 206 8.70 -4.65 -11.00
CA ARG A 206 9.01 -5.80 -10.15
C ARG A 206 9.67 -5.39 -8.86
N ASN A 207 10.65 -4.51 -8.95
CA ASN A 207 11.42 -4.05 -7.80
C ASN A 207 10.58 -3.19 -6.86
N GLY A 208 9.42 -2.69 -7.33
CA GLY A 208 8.51 -1.85 -6.55
C GLY A 208 9.22 -0.61 -6.02
N SER A 209 8.60 0.07 -5.12
CA SER A 209 9.25 1.01 -4.22
C SER A 209 9.92 0.20 -3.09
N VAL A 210 11.11 -0.33 -3.34
CA VAL A 210 11.99 -0.74 -2.26
C VAL A 210 12.60 0.55 -1.73
N GLU A 211 12.00 1.11 -0.70
CA GLU A 211 12.64 1.98 0.26
C GLU A 211 12.95 1.21 1.53
#